data_8462b873696654a28edcfd2368fa0d1a
#
_entry.id   8462b873696654a28edcfd2368fa0d1a
#
_cell.length_a   1.000
_cell.length_b   1.000
_cell.length_c   1.000
_cell.angle_alpha   90.00
_cell.angle_beta   90.00
_cell.angle_gamma   90.00
#
_symmetry.space_group_name_H-M   'P 1'
#
loop_
_entity.id
_entity.type
_entity.pdbx_description
1 polymer ?
#
loop_
_entity_poly.entity_id
_entity_poly.type
_entity_poly.pdbx_seq_one_letter_code
_entity_poly.pdbx_strand_id
1 'polypeptide(L)'
;MQRKATKLAASMAGLNVERLINEPTAAALAYGLHNKDDEHQFLVFDLGGGTFDISILELFDNIMEVRASAGDNFLGGEDIVDILIDAYCSRMDLPENIEWREPTLQRHLRIEAERVKRVLSMRDEATFSVEIEGRRYYWHLTTEKF
;
A
#
# COMPACT_ATOMS: atom_id res chain seq x y z
N MET A 1 -13.83 17.01 -10.94
CA MET A 1 -12.49 17.62 -11.07
C MET A 1 -11.40 16.57 -11.32
N GLN A 2 -11.29 15.51 -10.55
CA GLN A 2 -10.22 14.49 -10.62
C GLN A 2 -10.02 13.87 -12.01
N ARG A 3 -11.08 13.37 -12.67
CA ARG A 3 -10.97 12.78 -14.02
C ARG A 3 -10.42 13.74 -15.08
N LYS A 4 -10.71 15.05 -14.98
CA LYS A 4 -10.13 16.05 -15.88
C LYS A 4 -8.63 16.26 -15.61
N ALA A 5 -8.23 16.27 -14.33
CA ALA A 5 -6.83 16.40 -13.94
C ALA A 5 -6.00 15.22 -14.41
N THR A 6 -6.52 13.98 -14.27
CA THR A 6 -5.87 12.76 -14.78
C THR A 6 -5.67 12.82 -16.31
N LYS A 7 -6.72 13.21 -17.07
CA LYS A 7 -6.60 13.37 -18.53
C LYS A 7 -5.57 14.44 -18.90
N LEU A 8 -5.57 15.57 -18.20
CA LEU A 8 -4.62 16.65 -18.45
C LEU A 8 -3.18 16.21 -18.17
N ALA A 9 -2.94 15.54 -17.03
CA ALA A 9 -1.62 15.01 -16.67
C ALA A 9 -1.08 14.05 -17.73
N ALA A 10 -1.91 13.12 -18.20
CA ALA A 10 -1.54 12.20 -19.25
C ALA A 10 -1.23 12.91 -20.58
N SER A 11 -2.06 13.91 -20.95
CA SER A 11 -1.81 14.73 -22.15
C SER A 11 -0.51 15.52 -22.05
N MET A 12 -0.17 16.07 -20.86
CA MET A 12 1.11 16.74 -20.61
C MET A 12 2.31 15.79 -20.71
N ALA A 13 2.11 14.51 -20.40
CA ALA A 13 3.11 13.44 -20.59
C ALA A 13 3.18 12.91 -22.05
N GLY A 14 2.43 13.51 -22.97
CA GLY A 14 2.41 13.09 -24.39
C GLY A 14 1.55 11.86 -24.69
N LEU A 15 0.70 11.43 -23.71
CA LEU A 15 -0.16 10.27 -23.86
C LEU A 15 -1.53 10.67 -24.42
N ASN A 16 -2.06 9.88 -25.36
CA ASN A 16 -3.44 10.01 -25.82
C ASN A 16 -4.36 9.17 -24.93
N VAL A 17 -5.30 9.82 -24.21
CA VAL A 17 -6.23 9.15 -23.31
C VAL A 17 -7.55 8.88 -24.01
N GLU A 18 -7.74 7.66 -24.45
CA GLU A 18 -8.98 7.18 -25.08
C GLU A 18 -10.12 7.13 -24.04
N ARG A 19 -9.88 6.48 -22.89
CA ARG A 19 -10.89 6.27 -21.86
C ARG A 19 -10.25 6.27 -20.47
N LEU A 20 -11.00 6.72 -19.46
CA LEU A 20 -10.72 6.48 -18.04
C LEU A 20 -11.65 5.40 -17.51
N ILE A 21 -11.10 4.37 -16.92
CA ILE A 21 -11.82 3.25 -16.29
C ILE A 21 -11.64 3.40 -14.77
N ASN A 22 -12.66 3.04 -14.00
CA ASN A 22 -12.52 2.99 -12.55
C ASN A 22 -11.61 1.83 -12.15
N GLU A 23 -10.79 2.03 -11.12
CA GLU A 23 -9.74 1.09 -10.69
C GLU A 23 -10.29 -0.32 -10.39
N PRO A 24 -11.37 -0.50 -9.57
CA PRO A 24 -11.92 -1.84 -9.33
C PRO A 24 -12.42 -2.53 -10.60
N THR A 25 -12.99 -1.77 -11.54
CA THR A 25 -13.41 -2.32 -12.84
C THR A 25 -12.20 -2.74 -13.67
N ALA A 26 -11.12 -1.95 -13.67
CA ALA A 26 -9.89 -2.30 -14.38
C ALA A 26 -9.24 -3.55 -13.79
N ALA A 27 -9.19 -3.68 -12.46
CA ALA A 27 -8.72 -4.87 -11.78
C ALA A 27 -9.52 -6.12 -12.17
N ALA A 28 -10.86 -6.04 -12.12
CA ALA A 28 -11.75 -7.13 -12.51
C ALA A 28 -11.53 -7.56 -13.97
N LEU A 29 -11.35 -6.60 -14.89
CA LEU A 29 -11.06 -6.88 -16.28
C LEU A 29 -9.68 -7.56 -16.46
N ALA A 30 -8.66 -7.11 -15.75
CA ALA A 30 -7.32 -7.70 -15.78
C ALA A 30 -7.30 -9.15 -15.30
N TYR A 31 -8.13 -9.49 -14.32
CA TYR A 31 -8.30 -10.88 -13.85
C TYR A 31 -9.21 -11.73 -14.76
N GLY A 32 -9.69 -11.19 -15.89
CA GLY A 32 -10.50 -11.92 -16.86
C GLY A 32 -11.93 -12.24 -16.39
N LEU A 33 -12.43 -11.52 -15.39
CA LEU A 33 -13.76 -11.78 -14.82
C LEU A 33 -14.90 -11.49 -15.81
N HIS A 34 -14.63 -10.72 -16.86
CA HIS A 34 -15.57 -10.42 -17.93
C HIS A 34 -15.84 -11.60 -18.89
N ASN A 35 -15.02 -12.65 -18.85
CA ASN A 35 -15.14 -13.84 -19.71
C ASN A 35 -16.02 -14.95 -19.08
N LYS A 36 -16.73 -14.66 -18.00
CA LYS A 36 -17.64 -15.61 -17.35
C LYS A 36 -19.03 -15.44 -17.92
N ASP A 37 -19.60 -16.55 -18.36
CA ASP A 37 -20.91 -16.58 -19.03
C ASP A 37 -22.09 -16.44 -18.05
N ASP A 38 -21.85 -16.50 -16.75
CA ASP A 38 -22.88 -16.44 -15.71
C ASP A 38 -22.91 -15.08 -15.00
N GLU A 39 -24.05 -14.76 -14.39
CA GLU A 39 -24.18 -13.63 -13.48
C GLU A 39 -23.36 -13.85 -12.22
N HIS A 40 -22.42 -12.96 -11.95
CA HIS A 40 -21.53 -13.07 -10.80
C HIS A 40 -21.40 -11.74 -10.06
N GLN A 41 -21.27 -11.86 -8.73
CA GLN A 41 -20.84 -10.75 -7.88
C GLN A 41 -19.38 -10.98 -7.45
N PHE A 42 -18.60 -9.93 -7.49
CA PHE A 42 -17.20 -9.94 -7.12
C PHE A 42 -16.95 -8.92 -6.01
N LEU A 43 -16.16 -9.31 -5.04
CA LEU A 43 -15.56 -8.38 -4.09
C LEU A 43 -14.14 -8.06 -4.57
N VAL A 44 -13.88 -6.78 -4.85
CA VAL A 44 -12.54 -6.27 -5.10
C VAL A 44 -12.03 -5.63 -3.83
N PHE A 45 -10.93 -6.16 -3.32
CA PHE A 45 -10.25 -5.69 -2.13
C PHE A 45 -8.91 -5.10 -2.57
N ASP A 46 -8.79 -3.78 -2.51
CA ASP A 46 -7.62 -3.04 -2.96
C ASP A 46 -6.97 -2.32 -1.79
N LEU A 47 -5.84 -2.85 -1.33
CA LEU A 47 -5.01 -2.25 -0.29
C LEU A 47 -3.73 -1.74 -0.95
N GLY A 48 -3.71 -0.44 -1.24
CA GLY A 48 -2.60 0.25 -1.85
C GLY A 48 -1.52 0.72 -0.86
N GLY A 49 -0.64 1.62 -1.32
CA GLY A 49 0.39 2.23 -0.48
C GLY A 49 -0.16 3.18 0.57
N GLY A 50 -1.21 3.93 0.26
CA GLY A 50 -1.78 4.95 1.15
C GLY A 50 -3.30 4.98 1.19
N THR A 51 -3.97 4.07 0.47
CA THR A 51 -5.44 3.97 0.44
C THR A 51 -5.87 2.52 0.50
N PHE A 52 -7.03 2.32 1.07
CA PHE A 52 -7.74 1.05 1.11
C PHE A 52 -9.13 1.22 0.50
N ASP A 53 -9.45 0.42 -0.51
CA ASP A 53 -10.73 0.43 -1.19
C ASP A 53 -11.34 -0.98 -1.26
N ILE A 54 -12.63 -1.08 -0.97
CA ILE A 54 -13.44 -2.27 -1.16
C ILE A 54 -14.57 -1.92 -2.12
N SER A 55 -14.77 -2.74 -3.15
CA SER A 55 -15.86 -2.54 -4.11
C SER A 55 -16.58 -3.85 -4.41
N ILE A 56 -17.90 -3.79 -4.44
CA ILE A 56 -18.76 -4.87 -4.92
C ILE A 56 -19.08 -4.58 -6.39
N LEU A 57 -18.64 -5.47 -7.28
CA LEU A 57 -18.97 -5.44 -8.69
C LEU A 57 -19.97 -6.56 -9.01
N GLU A 58 -20.85 -6.28 -9.92
CA GLU A 58 -21.79 -7.25 -10.49
C GLU A 58 -21.59 -7.34 -12.00
N LEU A 59 -21.43 -8.54 -12.48
CA LEU A 59 -21.45 -8.85 -13.90
C LEU A 59 -22.84 -9.39 -14.23
N PHE A 60 -23.55 -8.68 -15.10
CA PHE A 60 -24.85 -9.05 -15.59
C PHE A 60 -24.92 -8.72 -17.09
N ASP A 61 -25.31 -9.68 -17.92
CA ASP A 61 -25.49 -9.50 -19.36
C ASP A 61 -24.27 -8.82 -20.05
N ASN A 62 -23.06 -9.27 -19.69
CA ASN A 62 -21.76 -8.70 -20.13
C ASN A 62 -21.53 -7.22 -19.73
N ILE A 63 -22.32 -6.70 -18.83
CA ILE A 63 -22.15 -5.36 -18.25
C ILE A 63 -21.60 -5.51 -16.84
N MET A 64 -20.46 -4.86 -16.57
CA MET A 64 -19.89 -4.81 -15.25
C MET A 64 -20.24 -3.51 -14.56
N GLU A 65 -20.96 -3.60 -13.44
CA GLU A 65 -21.45 -2.47 -12.68
C GLU A 65 -20.89 -2.46 -11.26
N VAL A 66 -20.49 -1.28 -10.77
CA VAL A 66 -20.09 -1.11 -9.36
C VAL A 66 -21.34 -0.86 -8.54
N ARG A 67 -21.73 -1.81 -7.69
CA ARG A 67 -22.92 -1.74 -6.84
C ARG A 67 -22.70 -0.95 -5.56
N ALA A 68 -21.54 -1.11 -4.96
CA ALA A 68 -21.15 -0.40 -3.76
C ALA A 68 -19.62 -0.23 -3.70
N SER A 69 -19.18 0.82 -3.04
CA SER A 69 -17.78 1.06 -2.74
C SER A 69 -17.66 1.70 -1.36
N ALA A 70 -16.65 1.26 -0.60
CA ALA A 70 -16.26 1.84 0.69
C ALA A 70 -14.74 1.77 0.78
N GLY A 71 -14.13 2.58 1.66
CA GLY A 71 -12.70 2.58 1.81
C GLY A 71 -12.21 3.58 2.85
N ASP A 72 -10.90 3.61 3.02
CA ASP A 72 -10.19 4.57 3.85
C ASP A 72 -9.06 5.21 3.02
N ASN A 73 -9.10 6.53 2.87
CA ASN A 73 -8.12 7.29 2.12
C ASN A 73 -6.80 7.51 2.88
N PHE A 74 -6.71 7.01 4.10
CA PHE A 74 -5.57 7.18 5.02
C PHE A 74 -5.10 5.84 5.59
N LEU A 75 -5.40 4.72 4.92
CA LEU A 75 -4.96 3.38 5.32
C LEU A 75 -4.26 2.69 4.15
N GLY A 76 -3.00 2.33 4.35
CA GLY A 76 -2.22 1.64 3.33
C GLY A 76 -0.90 1.09 3.83
N GLY A 77 -0.10 0.61 2.90
CA GLY A 77 1.21 0.02 3.19
C GLY A 77 2.21 0.98 3.85
N GLU A 78 2.07 2.30 3.63
CA GLU A 78 2.91 3.31 4.28
C GLU A 78 2.60 3.47 5.77
N ASP A 79 1.33 3.35 6.17
CA ASP A 79 0.94 3.40 7.58
C ASP A 79 1.55 2.24 8.36
N ILE A 80 1.64 1.06 7.75
CA ILE A 80 2.33 -0.10 8.32
C ILE A 80 3.82 0.20 8.51
N VAL A 81 4.46 0.89 7.56
CA VAL A 81 5.86 1.31 7.66
C VAL A 81 6.04 2.28 8.83
N ASP A 82 5.17 3.26 8.98
CA ASP A 82 5.22 4.23 10.07
C ASP A 82 5.03 3.55 11.45
N ILE A 83 4.08 2.63 11.57
CA ILE A 83 3.88 1.82 12.78
C ILE A 83 5.13 1.01 13.14
N LEU A 84 5.79 0.40 12.15
CA LEU A 84 7.03 -0.35 12.38
C LEU A 84 8.17 0.56 12.87
N ILE A 85 8.31 1.75 12.31
CA ILE A 85 9.32 2.73 12.73
C ILE A 85 9.05 3.17 14.17
N ASP A 86 7.82 3.55 14.49
CA ASP A 86 7.44 4.00 15.82
C ASP A 86 7.65 2.89 16.87
N ALA A 87 7.29 1.66 16.53
CA ALA A 87 7.50 0.51 17.41
C ALA A 87 8.99 0.20 17.60
N TYR A 88 9.82 0.32 16.55
CA TYR A 88 11.27 0.17 16.65
C TYR A 88 11.88 1.24 17.55
N CYS A 89 11.59 2.50 17.30
CA CYS A 89 12.10 3.63 18.06
C CYS A 89 11.71 3.56 19.55
N SER A 90 10.48 3.11 19.83
CA SER A 90 9.99 2.99 21.21
C SER A 90 10.61 1.83 22.00
N ARG A 91 11.12 0.80 21.30
CA ARG A 91 11.71 -0.40 21.94
C ARG A 91 13.21 -0.33 22.10
N MET A 92 13.87 0.44 21.26
CA MET A 92 15.32 0.56 21.32
C MET A 92 15.73 1.56 22.37
N ASP A 93 16.74 1.22 23.17
CA ASP A 93 17.42 2.14 24.08
C ASP A 93 18.36 3.02 23.24
N LEU A 94 17.79 4.05 22.66
CA LEU A 94 18.45 4.94 21.71
C LEU A 94 18.98 6.18 22.44
N PRO A 95 20.08 6.80 21.98
CA PRO A 95 20.63 8.01 22.59
C PRO A 95 19.58 9.14 22.64
N GLU A 96 19.48 9.86 23.77
CA GLU A 96 18.52 10.95 23.97
C GLU A 96 18.69 12.13 23.00
N ASN A 97 19.91 12.29 22.46
CA ASN A 97 20.27 13.39 21.57
C ASN A 97 20.04 13.08 20.07
N ILE A 98 19.42 11.94 19.73
CA ILE A 98 19.15 11.60 18.34
C ILE A 98 18.19 12.60 17.71
N GLU A 99 18.61 13.19 16.61
CA GLU A 99 17.75 14.02 15.78
C GLU A 99 16.90 13.13 14.85
N TRP A 100 15.77 12.64 15.38
CA TRP A 100 14.85 11.74 14.69
C TRP A 100 14.35 12.25 13.34
N ARG A 101 14.34 13.58 13.14
CA ARG A 101 13.89 14.23 11.91
C ARG A 101 15.01 14.41 10.89
N GLU A 102 16.22 13.95 11.21
CA GLU A 102 17.31 13.99 10.25
C GLU A 102 16.94 13.16 9.01
N PRO A 103 16.96 13.77 7.79
CA PRO A 103 16.42 13.14 6.58
C PRO A 103 17.11 11.81 6.21
N THR A 104 18.40 11.68 6.49
CA THR A 104 19.15 10.45 6.18
C THR A 104 18.72 9.31 7.10
N LEU A 105 18.57 9.57 8.39
CA LEU A 105 18.09 8.59 9.36
C LEU A 105 16.65 8.15 9.04
N GLN A 106 15.76 9.09 8.78
CA GLN A 106 14.39 8.81 8.39
C GLN A 106 14.31 7.95 7.13
N ARG A 107 15.14 8.23 6.15
CA ARG A 107 15.24 7.41 4.94
C ARG A 107 15.69 5.99 5.23
N HIS A 108 16.70 5.81 6.08
CA HIS A 108 17.20 4.47 6.45
C HIS A 108 16.13 3.68 7.22
N LEU A 109 15.45 4.32 8.17
CA LEU A 109 14.34 3.71 8.91
C LEU A 109 13.22 3.26 7.98
N ARG A 110 12.80 4.10 7.02
CA ARG A 110 11.76 3.75 6.05
C ARG A 110 12.16 2.59 5.14
N ILE A 111 13.39 2.61 4.60
CA ILE A 111 13.88 1.52 3.74
C ILE A 111 13.89 0.19 4.51
N GLU A 112 14.37 0.22 5.74
CA GLU A 112 14.47 -0.98 6.56
C GLU A 112 13.09 -1.48 7.04
N ALA A 113 12.18 -0.56 7.42
CA ALA A 113 10.81 -0.90 7.76
C ALA A 113 10.06 -1.54 6.58
N GLU A 114 10.20 -0.99 5.38
CA GLU A 114 9.62 -1.56 4.16
C GLU A 114 10.18 -2.96 3.88
N ARG A 115 11.50 -3.15 4.05
CA ARG A 115 12.12 -4.46 3.91
C ARG A 115 11.55 -5.47 4.92
N VAL A 116 11.45 -5.08 6.18
CA VAL A 116 10.90 -5.93 7.26
C VAL A 116 9.45 -6.28 6.99
N LYS A 117 8.62 -5.32 6.63
CA LYS A 117 7.22 -5.52 6.24
C LYS A 117 7.10 -6.60 5.15
N ARG A 118 7.88 -6.50 4.09
CA ARG A 118 7.89 -7.49 3.00
C ARG A 118 8.36 -8.87 3.44
N VAL A 119 9.38 -8.93 4.30
CA VAL A 119 9.88 -10.21 4.82
C VAL A 119 8.80 -10.90 5.66
N LEU A 120 8.10 -10.16 6.54
CA LEU A 120 7.02 -10.70 7.38
C LEU A 120 5.79 -11.14 6.57
N SER A 121 5.61 -10.66 5.34
CA SER A 121 4.58 -11.19 4.43
C SER A 121 4.90 -12.58 3.87
N MET A 122 6.15 -13.07 4.02
CA MET A 122 6.62 -14.34 3.45
C MET A 122 7.27 -15.27 4.50
N ARG A 123 7.60 -14.75 5.67
CA ARG A 123 8.30 -15.48 6.75
C ARG A 123 7.71 -15.09 8.09
N ASP A 124 7.80 -16.02 9.04
CA ASP A 124 7.26 -15.81 10.39
C ASP A 124 8.11 -14.88 11.25
N GLU A 125 9.32 -14.56 10.82
CA GLU A 125 10.24 -13.70 11.56
C GLU A 125 11.06 -12.79 10.65
N ALA A 126 11.43 -11.63 11.18
CA ALA A 126 12.33 -10.68 10.56
C ALA A 126 13.18 -9.95 11.60
N THR A 127 14.31 -9.40 11.18
CA THR A 127 15.14 -8.52 12.00
C THR A 127 15.12 -7.12 11.40
N PHE A 128 14.70 -6.15 12.18
CA PHE A 128 14.84 -4.72 11.87
C PHE A 128 16.18 -4.26 12.40
N SER A 129 17.01 -3.64 11.56
CA SER A 129 18.31 -3.15 12.01
C SER A 129 18.71 -1.85 11.34
N VAL A 130 19.08 -0.86 12.13
CA VAL A 130 19.58 0.43 11.65
C VAL A 130 20.86 0.80 12.37
N GLU A 131 21.78 1.40 11.63
CA GLU A 131 23.01 1.97 12.19
C GLU A 131 22.77 3.45 12.53
N ILE A 132 23.04 3.82 13.77
CA ILE A 132 22.89 5.17 14.30
C ILE A 132 24.17 5.53 15.02
N GLU A 133 24.84 6.60 14.61
CA GLU A 133 26.10 7.08 15.20
C GLU A 133 27.19 5.99 15.28
N GLY A 134 27.28 5.14 14.26
CA GLY A 134 28.27 4.05 14.19
C GLY A 134 27.95 2.82 15.03
N ARG A 135 26.81 2.80 15.73
CA ARG A 135 26.29 1.64 16.45
C ARG A 135 25.09 1.06 15.75
N ARG A 136 25.04 -0.28 15.62
CA ARG A 136 23.89 -0.98 15.01
C ARG A 136 22.94 -1.50 16.07
N TYR A 137 21.67 -1.19 15.90
CA TYR A 137 20.57 -1.57 16.79
C TYR A 137 19.72 -2.61 16.08
N TYR A 138 19.36 -3.70 16.78
CA TYR A 138 18.64 -4.83 16.24
C TYR A 138 17.35 -5.05 17.00
N TRP A 139 16.26 -5.29 16.27
CA TRP A 139 14.98 -5.72 16.81
C TRP A 139 14.50 -6.96 16.05
N HIS A 140 14.29 -8.07 16.77
CA HIS A 140 13.74 -9.29 16.22
C HIS A 140 12.21 -9.29 16.38
N LEU A 141 11.51 -9.42 15.25
CA LEU A 141 10.05 -9.43 15.17
C LEU A 141 9.58 -10.80 14.71
N THR A 142 8.38 -11.18 15.17
CA THR A 142 7.62 -12.30 14.64
C THR A 142 6.26 -11.81 14.14
N THR A 143 5.63 -12.53 13.22
CA THR A 143 4.30 -12.21 12.70
C THR A 143 3.22 -12.14 13.78
N GLU A 144 3.38 -12.89 14.90
CA GLU A 144 2.47 -12.83 16.06
C GLU A 144 2.55 -11.51 16.85
N LYS A 145 3.67 -10.79 16.73
CA LYS A 145 3.92 -9.53 17.45
C LYS A 145 3.72 -8.29 16.58
N PHE A 146 3.48 -8.52 15.32
CA PHE A 146 3.19 -7.53 14.31
C PHE A 146 1.71 -7.55 13.92
#